data_5028dba02587994f95a5f485c30a7009
#
_entry.id   5028dba02587994f95a5f485c30a7009
#
_cell.length_a   1.000
_cell.length_b   1.000
_cell.length_c   1.000
_cell.angle_alpha   90.00
_cell.angle_beta   90.00
_cell.angle_gamma   90.00
#
_symmetry.space_group_name_H-M   'P 1'
#
loop_
_entity.id
_entity.type
_entity.pdbx_description
1 polymer ?
#
loop_
_entity_poly.entity_id
_entity_poly.type
_entity_poly.pdbx_seq_one_letter_code
_entity_poly.pdbx_strand_id
1 'polypeptide(L)'
;MKQIFITAFILFVSVISFAQNKQADAAKAVLKQYKDAVEKLDVTGTEKLFTADSKIFESGGSEGNYAHYLEHHLGPEFKDFKSFKYNDYKVEVTVDGNYAFATETYSYVIVVAKDNAEVKRKGVSTSVLKKVNGEWKIMVSHNSSRK
;
A
#
# COMPACT_ATOMS: atom_id res chain seq x y z
N MET A 1 0.84 3.91 -48.81
CA MET A 1 0.25 4.69 -47.70
C MET A 1 -0.37 3.83 -46.60
N LYS A 2 -0.95 2.65 -46.83
CA LYS A 2 -1.55 1.78 -45.77
C LYS A 2 -0.54 1.25 -44.76
N GLN A 3 0.71 0.98 -45.09
CA GLN A 3 1.73 0.43 -44.21
C GLN A 3 2.24 1.45 -43.14
N ILE A 4 2.25 2.73 -43.48
CA ILE A 4 2.71 3.80 -42.56
C ILE A 4 1.73 3.97 -41.36
N PHE A 5 0.44 3.82 -41.61
CA PHE A 5 -0.60 3.93 -40.56
C PHE A 5 -0.52 2.77 -39.56
N ILE A 6 -0.19 1.55 -39.99
CA ILE A 6 -0.08 0.38 -39.09
C ILE A 6 1.13 0.52 -38.19
N THR A 7 2.26 0.98 -38.73
CA THR A 7 3.51 1.16 -37.94
C THR A 7 3.34 2.26 -36.89
N ALA A 8 2.68 3.38 -37.25
CA ALA A 8 2.41 4.46 -36.25
C ALA A 8 1.45 4.00 -35.14
N PHE A 9 0.45 3.17 -35.47
CA PHE A 9 -0.48 2.63 -34.47
C PHE A 9 0.20 1.69 -33.48
N ILE A 10 1.10 0.80 -33.95
CA ILE A 10 1.87 -0.12 -33.08
C ILE A 10 2.81 0.65 -32.13
N LEU A 11 3.47 1.71 -32.61
CA LEU A 11 4.30 2.57 -31.78
C LEU A 11 3.50 3.29 -30.69
N PHE A 12 2.29 3.74 -30.99
CA PHE A 12 1.44 4.43 -30.04
C PHE A 12 0.96 3.52 -28.91
N VAL A 13 0.58 2.27 -29.21
CA VAL A 13 0.17 1.27 -28.21
C VAL A 13 1.32 0.91 -27.26
N SER A 14 2.55 0.79 -27.76
CA SER A 14 3.71 0.46 -26.91
C SER A 14 4.05 1.58 -25.93
N VAL A 15 3.92 2.85 -26.31
CA VAL A 15 4.17 4.00 -25.43
C VAL A 15 3.15 4.07 -24.29
N ILE A 16 1.88 3.79 -24.57
CA ILE A 16 0.81 3.79 -23.55
C ILE A 16 1.07 2.68 -22.52
N SER A 17 1.38 1.47 -22.96
CA SER A 17 1.68 0.34 -22.05
C SER A 17 2.89 0.63 -21.15
N PHE A 18 3.94 1.25 -21.68
CA PHE A 18 5.12 1.60 -20.90
C PHE A 18 4.83 2.68 -19.86
N ALA A 19 4.04 3.68 -20.20
CA ALA A 19 3.63 4.73 -19.27
C ALA A 19 2.76 4.19 -18.14
N GLN A 20 1.86 3.26 -18.43
CA GLN A 20 0.97 2.64 -17.45
C GLN A 20 1.74 1.76 -16.46
N ASN A 21 2.72 0.99 -16.93
CA ASN A 21 3.60 0.20 -16.08
C ASN A 21 4.41 1.10 -15.12
N LYS A 22 4.96 2.22 -15.61
CA LYS A 22 5.69 3.18 -14.77
C LYS A 22 4.81 3.79 -13.67
N GLN A 23 3.52 4.06 -13.95
CA GLN A 23 2.60 4.57 -12.95
C GLN A 23 2.25 3.50 -11.90
N ALA A 24 2.05 2.25 -12.31
CA ALA A 24 1.83 1.13 -11.40
C ALA A 24 3.04 0.92 -10.47
N ASP A 25 4.25 0.98 -10.99
CA ASP A 25 5.46 0.84 -10.20
C ASP A 25 5.63 2.00 -9.21
N ALA A 26 5.27 3.23 -9.58
CA ALA A 26 5.28 4.37 -8.67
C ALA A 26 4.25 4.20 -7.54
N ALA A 27 3.07 3.68 -7.82
CA ALA A 27 2.07 3.38 -6.79
C ALA A 27 2.53 2.23 -5.86
N LYS A 28 3.14 1.17 -6.42
CA LYS A 28 3.76 0.08 -5.63
C LYS A 28 4.86 0.60 -4.69
N ALA A 29 5.65 1.59 -5.14
CA ALA A 29 6.70 2.18 -4.33
C ALA A 29 6.15 2.88 -3.09
N VAL A 30 4.98 3.52 -3.16
CA VAL A 30 4.30 4.12 -2.00
C VAL A 30 3.88 3.04 -1.00
N LEU A 31 3.25 1.96 -1.46
CA LEU A 31 2.85 0.83 -0.61
C LEU A 31 4.06 0.17 0.04
N LYS A 32 5.15 -0.01 -0.72
CA LYS A 32 6.41 -0.54 -0.19
C LYS A 32 7.01 0.35 0.88
N GLN A 33 7.00 1.68 0.71
CA GLN A 33 7.49 2.61 1.73
C GLN A 33 6.70 2.47 3.03
N TYR A 34 5.38 2.36 2.94
CA TYR A 34 4.54 2.14 4.10
C TYR A 34 4.83 0.79 4.79
N LYS A 35 4.87 -0.30 4.00
CA LYS A 35 5.25 -1.64 4.48
C LYS A 35 6.60 -1.63 5.20
N ASP A 36 7.62 -1.01 4.60
CA ASP A 36 8.97 -0.96 5.16
C ASP A 36 9.02 -0.16 6.47
N ALA A 37 8.18 0.87 6.63
CA ALA A 37 8.03 1.64 7.86
C ALA A 37 7.41 0.79 8.98
N VAL A 38 6.36 0.03 8.66
CA VAL A 38 5.72 -0.93 9.59
C VAL A 38 6.71 -2.00 10.04
N GLU A 39 7.51 -2.59 9.14
CA GLU A 39 8.54 -3.57 9.52
C GLU A 39 9.63 -3.01 10.44
N LYS A 40 9.92 -1.73 10.31
CA LYS A 40 10.90 -1.03 11.18
C LYS A 40 10.30 -0.60 12.51
N LEU A 41 8.99 -0.72 12.69
CA LEU A 41 8.23 -0.15 13.81
C LEU A 41 8.47 1.38 13.93
N ASP A 42 8.77 2.03 12.81
CA ASP A 42 8.99 3.48 12.69
C ASP A 42 8.12 4.06 11.59
N VAL A 43 7.03 4.65 12.00
CA VAL A 43 6.03 5.28 11.12
C VAL A 43 6.19 6.79 11.02
N THR A 44 7.31 7.33 11.48
CA THR A 44 7.61 8.75 11.42
C THR A 44 7.57 9.26 9.97
N GLY A 45 6.74 10.26 9.71
CA GLY A 45 6.58 10.88 8.40
C GLY A 45 5.85 10.03 7.36
N THR A 46 5.17 8.95 7.77
CA THR A 46 4.34 8.14 6.86
C THR A 46 3.03 8.84 6.49
N GLU A 47 2.62 9.89 7.22
CA GLU A 47 1.44 10.70 6.92
C GLU A 47 1.48 11.29 5.51
N LYS A 48 2.67 11.60 5.00
CA LYS A 48 2.87 12.08 3.63
C LYS A 48 2.49 11.05 2.54
N LEU A 49 2.45 9.77 2.89
CA LEU A 49 2.04 8.70 1.97
C LEU A 49 0.52 8.60 1.81
N PHE A 50 -0.24 9.29 2.66
CA PHE A 50 -1.71 9.26 2.68
C PHE A 50 -2.30 10.60 2.25
N THR A 51 -3.56 10.57 1.78
CA THR A 51 -4.34 11.81 1.64
C THR A 51 -4.83 12.26 3.02
N ALA A 52 -5.03 13.56 3.22
CA ALA A 52 -5.51 14.09 4.50
C ALA A 52 -6.89 13.55 4.90
N ASP A 53 -7.73 13.26 3.91
CA ASP A 53 -9.07 12.69 4.03
C ASP A 53 -9.10 11.16 3.83
N SER A 54 -7.95 10.49 4.01
CA SER A 54 -7.84 9.04 3.87
C SER A 54 -8.82 8.29 4.77
N LYS A 55 -9.17 7.06 4.36
CA LYS A 55 -10.05 6.18 5.14
C LYS A 55 -9.35 4.87 5.41
N ILE A 56 -9.20 4.53 6.68
CA ILE A 56 -8.57 3.30 7.11
C ILE A 56 -9.62 2.38 7.71
N PHE A 57 -9.60 1.13 7.26
CA PHE A 57 -10.44 0.07 7.79
C PHE A 57 -9.56 -1.11 8.21
N GLU A 58 -9.88 -1.69 9.34
CA GLU A 58 -9.18 -2.88 9.83
C GLU A 58 -10.17 -3.89 10.42
N SER A 59 -10.11 -5.14 9.93
CA SER A 59 -10.86 -6.28 10.46
C SER A 59 -12.36 -6.01 10.68
N GLY A 60 -12.98 -5.19 9.80
CA GLY A 60 -14.40 -4.82 9.86
C GLY A 60 -14.68 -3.54 10.64
N GLY A 61 -13.69 -2.91 11.26
CA GLY A 61 -13.76 -1.60 11.90
C GLY A 61 -13.40 -0.43 10.98
N SER A 62 -13.90 0.77 11.30
CA SER A 62 -13.46 2.02 10.68
C SER A 62 -12.56 2.78 11.65
N GLU A 63 -11.31 3.00 11.23
CA GLU A 63 -10.27 3.62 12.04
C GLU A 63 -10.10 5.12 11.75
N GLY A 64 -11.02 5.71 10.98
CA GLY A 64 -10.96 7.13 10.60
C GLY A 64 -9.96 7.40 9.48
N ASN A 65 -9.31 8.58 9.52
CA ASN A 65 -8.22 8.91 8.63
C ASN A 65 -6.88 8.36 9.16
N TYR A 66 -5.83 8.43 8.34
CA TYR A 66 -4.54 7.85 8.72
C TYR A 66 -3.91 8.53 9.97
N ALA A 67 -4.08 9.84 10.13
CA ALA A 67 -3.55 10.53 11.31
C ALA A 67 -4.21 10.03 12.60
N HIS A 68 -5.54 9.85 12.57
CA HIS A 68 -6.27 9.26 13.71
C HIS A 68 -5.85 7.80 13.97
N TYR A 69 -5.76 6.99 12.90
CA TYR A 69 -5.30 5.59 13.01
C TYR A 69 -3.89 5.48 13.60
N LEU A 70 -2.98 6.35 13.17
CA LEU A 70 -1.62 6.39 13.66
C LEU A 70 -1.56 6.75 15.16
N GLU A 71 -2.34 7.74 15.58
CA GLU A 71 -2.34 8.23 16.97
C GLU A 71 -2.99 7.25 17.94
N HIS A 72 -4.12 6.65 17.53
CA HIS A 72 -4.98 5.90 18.47
C HIS A 72 -4.89 4.38 18.32
N HIS A 73 -4.31 3.87 17.24
CA HIS A 73 -4.22 2.43 16.96
C HIS A 73 -2.77 1.99 16.70
N LEU A 74 -2.22 2.30 15.54
CA LEU A 74 -0.93 1.78 15.10
C LEU A 74 0.25 2.21 16.00
N GLY A 75 0.30 3.48 16.38
CA GLY A 75 1.37 4.02 17.22
C GLY A 75 1.41 3.40 18.62
N PRO A 76 0.29 3.27 19.34
CA PRO A 76 0.20 2.51 20.57
C PRO A 76 0.63 1.05 20.44
N GLU A 77 0.14 0.32 19.41
CA GLU A 77 0.47 -1.09 19.20
C GLU A 77 1.96 -1.33 18.97
N PHE A 78 2.65 -0.42 18.25
CA PHE A 78 4.08 -0.57 17.97
C PHE A 78 4.93 -0.54 19.25
N LYS A 79 4.46 0.08 20.34
CA LYS A 79 5.15 0.06 21.63
C LYS A 79 5.15 -1.32 22.28
N ASP A 80 4.16 -2.15 21.92
CA ASP A 80 4.03 -3.51 22.43
C ASP A 80 4.76 -4.54 21.55
N PHE A 81 5.32 -4.12 20.40
CA PHE A 81 6.00 -5.02 19.47
C PHE A 81 7.53 -4.91 19.62
N LYS A 82 8.18 -6.05 19.73
CA LYS A 82 9.63 -6.17 19.65
C LYS A 82 10.10 -6.23 18.19
N SER A 83 9.31 -6.85 17.34
CA SER A 83 9.53 -6.89 15.88
C SER A 83 8.24 -7.18 15.14
N PHE A 84 8.17 -6.66 13.92
CA PHE A 84 7.16 -6.97 12.93
C PHE A 84 7.85 -7.39 11.62
N LYS A 85 7.47 -8.52 11.03
CA LYS A 85 8.08 -8.98 9.79
C LYS A 85 7.03 -9.53 8.83
N TYR A 86 7.01 -8.98 7.61
CA TYR A 86 6.27 -9.54 6.49
C TYR A 86 7.04 -10.67 5.82
N ASN A 87 6.31 -11.71 5.38
CA ASN A 87 6.83 -12.80 4.57
C ASN A 87 5.88 -13.02 3.38
N ASP A 88 6.40 -13.56 2.29
CA ASP A 88 5.64 -13.89 1.06
C ASP A 88 4.83 -12.71 0.51
N TYR A 89 5.33 -11.48 0.72
CA TYR A 89 4.66 -10.26 0.31
C TYR A 89 4.56 -10.16 -1.20
N LYS A 90 3.33 -9.99 -1.68
CA LYS A 90 3.01 -9.75 -3.09
C LYS A 90 2.09 -8.55 -3.19
N VAL A 91 2.29 -7.74 -4.24
CA VAL A 91 1.46 -6.58 -4.54
C VAL A 91 1.12 -6.53 -6.01
N GLU A 92 -0.16 -6.40 -6.30
CA GLU A 92 -0.71 -6.17 -7.63
C GLU A 92 -1.33 -4.78 -7.67
N VAL A 93 -1.07 -4.03 -8.75
CA VAL A 93 -1.59 -2.67 -8.93
C VAL A 93 -2.12 -2.51 -10.34
N THR A 94 -3.34 -2.01 -10.45
CA THR A 94 -3.95 -1.55 -11.69
C THR A 94 -4.15 -0.04 -11.62
N VAL A 95 -3.76 0.69 -12.66
CA VAL A 95 -3.88 2.16 -12.74
C VAL A 95 -4.97 2.53 -13.72
N ASP A 96 -5.86 3.44 -13.31
CA ASP A 96 -6.86 4.06 -14.16
C ASP A 96 -6.85 5.59 -13.91
N GLY A 97 -6.33 6.33 -14.87
CA GLY A 97 -6.18 7.79 -14.80
C GLY A 97 -5.36 8.21 -13.57
N ASN A 98 -6.00 8.95 -12.67
CA ASN A 98 -5.40 9.45 -11.43
C ASN A 98 -5.68 8.53 -10.21
N TYR A 99 -6.16 7.33 -10.44
CA TYR A 99 -6.40 6.34 -9.40
C TYR A 99 -5.61 5.06 -9.65
N ALA A 100 -5.20 4.41 -8.57
CA ALA A 100 -4.60 3.09 -8.60
C ALA A 100 -5.30 2.20 -7.58
N PHE A 101 -5.56 0.96 -7.99
CA PHE A 101 -6.20 -0.07 -7.17
C PHE A 101 -5.17 -1.13 -6.87
N ALA A 102 -4.93 -1.38 -5.60
CA ALA A 102 -3.92 -2.32 -5.16
C ALA A 102 -4.53 -3.45 -4.34
N THR A 103 -3.96 -4.64 -4.52
CA THR A 103 -4.18 -5.79 -3.64
C THR A 103 -2.83 -6.29 -3.16
N GLU A 104 -2.68 -6.45 -1.85
CA GLU A 104 -1.49 -6.98 -1.21
C GLU A 104 -1.85 -8.27 -0.49
N THR A 105 -1.02 -9.29 -0.64
CA THR A 105 -1.15 -10.55 0.10
C THR A 105 0.17 -10.88 0.77
N TYR A 106 0.11 -11.35 2.01
CA TYR A 106 1.30 -11.61 2.81
C TYR A 106 0.99 -12.56 3.97
N SER A 107 2.02 -13.11 4.56
CA SER A 107 1.99 -13.57 5.94
C SER A 107 2.84 -12.61 6.79
N TYR A 108 2.60 -12.56 8.10
CA TYR A 108 3.42 -11.78 9.00
C TYR A 108 3.63 -12.47 10.34
N VAL A 109 4.73 -12.07 10.98
CA VAL A 109 5.07 -12.49 12.35
C VAL A 109 5.32 -11.24 13.17
N ILE A 110 4.61 -11.12 14.29
CA ILE A 110 4.87 -10.13 15.32
C ILE A 110 5.50 -10.86 16.51
N VAL A 111 6.56 -10.30 17.09
CA VAL A 111 7.10 -10.70 18.38
C VAL A 111 6.67 -9.67 19.40
N VAL A 112 5.91 -10.10 20.41
CA VAL A 112 5.43 -9.22 21.49
C VAL A 112 6.57 -8.89 22.44
N ALA A 113 6.72 -7.62 22.82
CA ALA A 113 7.85 -7.17 23.65
C ALA A 113 7.78 -7.75 25.08
N LYS A 114 6.58 -7.91 25.64
CA LYS A 114 6.35 -8.31 27.03
C LYS A 114 6.85 -9.72 27.34
N ASP A 115 6.61 -10.68 26.47
CA ASP A 115 6.81 -12.11 26.74
C ASP A 115 7.52 -12.86 25.62
N ASN A 116 7.90 -12.15 24.54
CA ASN A 116 8.45 -12.70 23.30
C ASN A 116 7.50 -13.71 22.59
N ALA A 117 6.21 -13.65 22.85
CA ALA A 117 5.24 -14.48 22.15
C ALA A 117 5.21 -14.13 20.67
N GLU A 118 5.13 -15.15 19.80
CA GLU A 118 5.00 -14.97 18.35
C GLU A 118 3.54 -15.02 17.93
N VAL A 119 3.08 -13.97 17.25
CA VAL A 119 1.78 -13.91 16.60
C VAL A 119 1.98 -14.06 15.10
N LYS A 120 1.48 -15.16 14.53
CA LYS A 120 1.55 -15.44 13.08
C LYS A 120 0.18 -15.32 12.44
N ARG A 121 0.10 -14.62 11.31
CA ARG A 121 -1.15 -14.38 10.57
C ARG A 121 -0.91 -14.40 9.06
N LYS A 122 -1.99 -14.64 8.32
CA LYS A 122 -2.08 -14.36 6.88
C LYS A 122 -2.93 -13.12 6.69
N GLY A 123 -2.43 -12.17 5.92
CA GLY A 123 -3.10 -10.88 5.70
C GLY A 123 -3.41 -10.63 4.23
N VAL A 124 -4.43 -9.83 4.02
CA VAL A 124 -4.78 -9.21 2.75
C VAL A 124 -5.04 -7.75 3.00
N SER A 125 -4.47 -6.89 2.16
CA SER A 125 -4.82 -5.47 2.11
C SER A 125 -5.37 -5.12 0.74
N THR A 126 -6.35 -4.24 0.70
CA THR A 126 -6.80 -3.56 -0.51
C THR A 126 -6.68 -2.07 -0.32
N SER A 127 -6.09 -1.40 -1.31
CA SER A 127 -5.89 0.04 -1.23
C SER A 127 -6.32 0.74 -2.52
N VAL A 128 -6.89 1.93 -2.36
CA VAL A 128 -7.07 2.88 -3.46
C VAL A 128 -6.09 4.02 -3.24
N LEU A 129 -5.25 4.26 -4.23
CA LEU A 129 -4.35 5.41 -4.25
C LEU A 129 -4.88 6.47 -5.22
N LYS A 130 -4.65 7.73 -4.89
CA LYS A 130 -4.97 8.88 -5.73
C LYS A 130 -3.71 9.66 -6.05
N LYS A 131 -3.61 10.14 -7.27
CA LYS A 131 -2.52 11.04 -7.68
C LYS A 131 -2.86 12.47 -7.28
N VAL A 132 -2.05 13.06 -6.41
CA VAL A 132 -2.20 14.42 -5.89
C VAL A 132 -0.91 15.19 -6.18
N ASN A 133 -0.99 16.26 -6.95
CA ASN A 133 0.17 17.08 -7.35
C ASN A 133 1.33 16.24 -7.97
N GLY A 134 0.96 15.21 -8.76
CA GLY A 134 1.94 14.34 -9.40
C GLY A 134 2.42 13.15 -8.56
N GLU A 135 2.12 13.09 -7.27
CA GLU A 135 2.51 12.03 -6.34
C GLU A 135 1.33 11.09 -6.03
N TRP A 136 1.62 9.79 -5.95
CA TRP A 136 0.65 8.81 -5.48
C TRP A 136 0.51 8.86 -3.96
N LYS A 137 -0.75 8.87 -3.47
CA LYS A 137 -1.07 8.85 -2.04
C LYS A 137 -2.19 7.84 -1.76
N ILE A 138 -2.09 7.12 -0.67
CA ILE A 138 -3.13 6.17 -0.23
C ILE A 138 -4.34 6.97 0.24
N MET A 139 -5.48 6.75 -0.41
CA MET A 139 -6.76 7.40 -0.11
C MET A 139 -7.66 6.50 0.73
N VAL A 140 -7.66 5.19 0.43
CA VAL A 140 -8.40 4.19 1.19
C VAL A 140 -7.47 3.00 1.42
N SER A 141 -7.48 2.45 2.62
CA SER A 141 -6.82 1.18 2.92
C SER A 141 -7.73 0.32 3.79
N HIS A 142 -7.84 -0.95 3.44
CA HIS A 142 -8.56 -1.94 4.24
C HIS A 142 -7.65 -3.16 4.45
N ASN A 143 -7.35 -3.44 5.71
CA ASN A 143 -6.53 -4.57 6.13
C ASN A 143 -7.40 -5.62 6.82
N SER A 144 -7.17 -6.87 6.52
CA SER A 144 -7.76 -7.98 7.26
C SER A 144 -6.75 -9.12 7.41
N SER A 145 -6.84 -9.86 8.50
CA SER A 145 -5.96 -10.99 8.75
C SER A 145 -6.68 -12.14 9.44
N ARG A 146 -6.10 -13.35 9.29
CA ARG A 146 -6.58 -14.57 9.94
C ARG A 146 -5.42 -15.46 10.38
N LYS A 147 -5.69 -16.37 11.31
CA LYS A 147 -4.79 -17.46 11.70
C LYS A 147 -4.55 -18.42 10.55
#